data_702801e8eb81c90a2e4415e9c62a1813
#
_entry.id   702801e8eb81c90a2e4415e9c62a1813
#
_cell.length_a   1.000
_cell.length_b   1.000
_cell.length_c   1.000
_cell.angle_alpha   90.00
_cell.angle_beta   90.00
_cell.angle_gamma   90.00
#
_symmetry.space_group_name_H-M   'P 1'
#
loop_
_entity.id
_entity.type
_entity.pdbx_description
1 polymer ?
#
loop_
_entity_poly.entity_id
_entity_poly.type
_entity_poly.pdbx_seq_one_letter_code
_entity_poly.pdbx_strand_id
1 'polypeptide(L)'
;VNGLCPSCMREVKEVEEEAFTENSTNSNREANTLKCVTMYFEVDYSLYVQNSSNITTTTNWMTSVFNNVQTLFTNDGITTAIKSIFVWTSVDPYHGVGANSGDYLNAFAQNRPIFNGDVGMLVGIDPGGLGGVAALNSICGEFNYAYSDVNITYSSVPTYSWTVNVITHEFGHSLGSPHTHSCSWNGNGTAIDGCGPEAGYVEGNCPQAPIPNSVAKGTIMSYCHLVSGVGINLANG
;
A
#
# COMPACT_ATOMS: atom_id res chain seq x y z
N VAL A 1 -14.81 3.05 -8.64
CA VAL A 1 -14.87 2.87 -7.18
C VAL A 1 -15.86 3.89 -6.64
N ASN A 2 -17.12 3.50 -6.44
CA ASN A 2 -18.15 4.36 -5.89
C ASN A 2 -18.14 4.23 -4.36
N GLY A 3 -17.66 5.25 -3.67
CA GLY A 3 -17.80 5.40 -2.24
C GLY A 3 -16.47 5.35 -1.50
N LEU A 4 -15.87 6.50 -1.29
CA LEU A 4 -14.85 6.66 -0.26
C LEU A 4 -15.51 6.76 1.10
N CYS A 5 -14.79 6.28 2.11
CA CYS A 5 -15.22 6.21 3.49
C CYS A 5 -15.71 7.57 4.02
N PRO A 6 -16.78 7.64 4.81
CA PRO A 6 -17.28 8.90 5.40
C PRO A 6 -16.23 9.66 6.26
N SER A 7 -15.20 8.99 6.75
CA SER A 7 -14.10 9.60 7.50
C SER A 7 -13.28 10.58 6.67
N CYS A 8 -13.07 10.30 5.38
CA CYS A 8 -12.39 11.23 4.47
C CYS A 8 -13.18 12.51 4.20
N MET A 9 -14.49 12.50 4.44
CA MET A 9 -15.35 13.66 4.18
C MET A 9 -15.46 14.64 5.37
N ARG A 10 -15.07 14.24 6.58
CA ARG A 10 -15.21 15.10 7.78
C ARG A 10 -14.04 16.06 8.00
N GLU A 11 -12.84 15.72 7.57
CA GLU A 11 -11.65 16.53 7.85
C GLU A 11 -11.42 17.69 6.86
N VAL A 12 -11.97 17.59 5.64
CA VAL A 12 -11.85 18.68 4.65
C VAL A 12 -12.72 19.90 5.04
N LYS A 13 -13.75 19.70 5.87
CA LYS A 13 -14.61 20.81 6.31
C LYS A 13 -14.01 21.66 7.43
N GLU A 14 -13.12 21.11 8.26
CA GLU A 14 -12.51 21.87 9.36
C GLU A 14 -11.32 22.74 8.94
N VAL A 15 -10.70 22.46 7.80
CA VAL A 15 -9.58 23.26 7.28
C VAL A 15 -10.04 24.45 6.43
N GLU A 16 -11.27 24.42 5.90
CA GLU A 16 -11.80 25.50 5.04
C GLU A 16 -12.48 26.65 5.81
N GLU A 17 -12.77 26.50 7.10
CA GLU A 17 -13.45 27.57 7.88
C GLU A 17 -12.52 28.66 8.42
N GLU A 18 -11.19 28.52 8.38
CA GLU A 18 -10.25 29.53 8.89
C GLU A 18 -9.65 30.48 7.83
N ALA A 19 -9.94 30.33 6.56
CA ALA A 19 -9.41 31.21 5.53
C ALA A 19 -10.43 31.50 4.43
N PHE A 20 -11.35 32.44 4.65
CA PHE A 20 -11.84 33.33 3.58
C PHE A 20 -13.08 34.12 4.05
N THR A 21 -12.87 35.30 4.57
CA THR A 21 -13.83 36.39 4.43
C THR A 21 -13.36 37.24 3.27
N GLU A 22 -14.04 37.20 2.15
CA GLU A 22 -14.54 38.31 1.34
C GLU A 22 -14.98 37.95 -0.08
N ASN A 23 -16.23 38.28 -0.31
CA ASN A 23 -16.88 38.79 -1.53
C ASN A 23 -16.95 37.97 -2.82
N SER A 24 -18.18 37.59 -3.04
CA SER A 24 -19.05 37.90 -4.19
C SER A 24 -19.10 36.95 -5.38
N THR A 25 -20.38 36.73 -5.73
CA THR A 25 -21.01 36.37 -7.02
C THR A 25 -20.85 34.93 -7.54
N ASN A 26 -21.99 34.25 -7.41
CA ASN A 26 -22.49 33.16 -8.27
C ASN A 26 -21.57 32.67 -9.39
N SER A 27 -20.95 31.55 -9.15
CA SER A 27 -20.80 30.49 -10.15
C SER A 27 -20.92 29.17 -9.42
N ASN A 28 -21.78 28.26 -9.89
CA ASN A 28 -21.86 26.87 -9.46
C ASN A 28 -20.50 26.19 -9.73
N ARG A 29 -19.53 26.36 -8.85
CA ARG A 29 -18.42 25.47 -8.68
C ARG A 29 -18.90 24.37 -7.76
N GLU A 30 -19.26 23.22 -8.29
CA GLU A 30 -19.18 22.00 -7.54
C GLU A 30 -17.77 21.97 -6.91
N ALA A 31 -17.70 22.11 -5.60
CA ALA A 31 -16.45 21.89 -4.88
C ALA A 31 -16.03 20.44 -5.18
N ASN A 32 -15.02 20.31 -6.03
CA ASN A 32 -14.38 19.03 -6.30
C ASN A 32 -13.63 18.70 -5.01
N THR A 33 -14.32 18.10 -4.04
CA THR A 33 -13.70 17.61 -2.82
C THR A 33 -12.71 16.53 -3.22
N LEU A 34 -11.42 16.88 -3.19
CA LEU A 34 -10.34 15.95 -3.42
C LEU A 34 -10.46 14.83 -2.39
N LYS A 35 -10.85 13.66 -2.86
CA LYS A 35 -10.94 12.47 -2.03
C LYS A 35 -9.52 11.99 -1.74
N CYS A 36 -9.12 11.99 -0.47
CA CYS A 36 -7.79 11.58 -0.03
C CYS A 36 -7.90 10.32 0.83
N VAL A 37 -7.08 9.33 0.54
CA VAL A 37 -6.95 8.13 1.38
C VAL A 37 -5.79 8.35 2.35
N THR A 38 -6.07 8.21 3.63
CA THR A 38 -5.09 8.44 4.68
C THR A 38 -4.54 7.13 5.26
N MET A 39 -3.22 7.09 5.49
CA MET A 39 -2.54 5.92 6.00
C MET A 39 -1.99 6.14 7.40
N TYR A 40 -2.22 5.14 8.26
CA TYR A 40 -1.48 4.94 9.49
C TYR A 40 -0.36 3.94 9.24
N PHE A 41 0.86 4.30 9.59
CA PHE A 41 2.00 3.40 9.57
C PHE A 41 2.43 3.04 10.99
N GLU A 42 2.64 1.74 11.23
CA GLU A 42 3.29 1.25 12.42
C GLU A 42 4.60 0.58 12.02
N VAL A 43 5.72 1.11 12.53
CA VAL A 43 7.07 0.65 12.19
C VAL A 43 7.59 -0.22 13.31
N ASP A 44 8.02 -1.45 12.99
CA ASP A 44 8.53 -2.41 13.94
C ASP A 44 9.86 -2.00 14.59
N TYR A 45 10.23 -2.68 15.65
CA TYR A 45 11.49 -2.41 16.38
C TYR A 45 12.72 -2.75 15.55
N SER A 46 12.67 -3.79 14.72
CA SER A 46 13.79 -4.22 13.89
C SER A 46 14.15 -3.15 12.86
N LEU A 47 13.15 -2.56 12.22
CA LEU A 47 13.33 -1.44 11.29
C LEU A 47 13.83 -0.16 11.99
N TYR A 48 13.36 0.11 13.22
CA TYR A 48 13.88 1.20 14.04
C TYR A 48 15.38 1.01 14.36
N VAL A 49 15.79 -0.21 14.75
CA VAL A 49 17.20 -0.52 15.02
C VAL A 49 18.05 -0.32 13.77
N GLN A 50 17.58 -0.77 12.61
CA GLN A 50 18.29 -0.57 11.34
C GLN A 50 18.36 0.90 10.90
N ASN A 51 17.46 1.74 11.38
CA ASN A 51 17.55 3.21 11.26
C ASN A 51 18.34 3.86 12.38
N SER A 52 19.38 3.18 12.87
CA SER A 52 20.30 3.65 13.90
C SER A 52 19.64 3.93 15.26
N SER A 53 18.57 3.23 15.58
CA SER A 53 17.77 3.43 16.80
C SER A 53 17.41 4.90 17.04
N ASN A 54 16.98 5.58 15.99
CA ASN A 54 16.64 7.00 16.02
C ASN A 54 15.26 7.24 15.42
N ILE A 55 14.34 7.77 16.22
CA ILE A 55 12.94 8.03 15.82
C ILE A 55 12.87 8.95 14.60
N THR A 56 13.63 10.05 14.62
CA THR A 56 13.63 11.03 13.52
C THR A 56 14.11 10.40 12.23
N THR A 57 15.19 9.62 12.28
CA THR A 57 15.72 8.90 11.12
C THR A 57 14.68 7.90 10.57
N THR A 58 14.05 7.13 11.46
CA THR A 58 13.02 6.14 11.10
C THR A 58 11.80 6.80 10.48
N THR A 59 11.30 7.88 11.08
CA THR A 59 10.14 8.64 10.57
C THR A 59 10.45 9.28 9.22
N ASN A 60 11.66 9.85 9.05
CA ASN A 60 12.09 10.41 7.77
C ASN A 60 12.24 9.33 6.70
N TRP A 61 12.76 8.16 7.05
CA TRP A 61 12.84 7.01 6.16
C TRP A 61 11.45 6.59 5.67
N MET A 62 10.49 6.38 6.59
CA MET A 62 9.12 6.00 6.25
C MET A 62 8.44 7.06 5.37
N THR A 63 8.60 8.34 5.70
CA THR A 63 8.06 9.45 4.91
C THR A 63 8.66 9.46 3.50
N SER A 64 9.95 9.24 3.37
CA SER A 64 10.64 9.22 2.08
C SER A 64 10.23 8.01 1.22
N VAL A 65 10.02 6.85 1.83
CA VAL A 65 9.45 5.68 1.14
C VAL A 65 8.03 5.99 0.69
N PHE A 66 7.19 6.55 1.57
CA PHE A 66 5.81 6.88 1.24
C PHE A 66 5.69 7.93 0.12
N ASN A 67 6.59 8.89 0.02
CA ASN A 67 6.59 9.86 -1.08
C ASN A 67 6.71 9.17 -2.46
N ASN A 68 7.43 8.04 -2.54
CA ASN A 68 7.48 7.22 -3.75
C ASN A 68 6.16 6.48 -3.99
N VAL A 69 5.58 5.88 -2.95
CA VAL A 69 4.25 5.24 -3.00
C VAL A 69 3.18 6.24 -3.42
N GLN A 70 3.17 7.43 -2.82
CA GLN A 70 2.25 8.52 -3.16
C GLN A 70 2.36 8.94 -4.63
N THR A 71 3.59 9.00 -5.16
CA THR A 71 3.81 9.32 -6.59
C THR A 71 3.14 8.28 -7.49
N LEU A 72 3.24 6.99 -7.18
CA LEU A 72 2.61 5.92 -7.95
C LEU A 72 1.09 6.04 -7.91
N PHE A 73 0.48 6.21 -6.74
CA PHE A 73 -0.97 6.40 -6.63
C PHE A 73 -1.47 7.70 -7.29
N THR A 74 -0.67 8.76 -7.24
CA THR A 74 -1.01 10.03 -7.92
C THR A 74 -1.06 9.83 -9.43
N ASN A 75 -0.18 9.02 -10.02
CA ASN A 75 -0.21 8.69 -11.44
C ASN A 75 -1.52 7.99 -11.84
N ASP A 76 -2.12 7.23 -10.92
CA ASP A 76 -3.40 6.55 -11.10
C ASP A 76 -4.61 7.43 -10.68
N GLY A 77 -4.38 8.70 -10.37
CA GLY A 77 -5.41 9.66 -9.98
C GLY A 77 -5.93 9.45 -8.55
N ILE A 78 -5.20 8.75 -7.69
CA ILE A 78 -5.56 8.50 -6.31
C ILE A 78 -4.72 9.40 -5.40
N THR A 79 -5.37 10.29 -4.66
CA THR A 79 -4.71 11.12 -3.66
C THR A 79 -4.54 10.34 -2.36
N THR A 80 -3.32 10.30 -1.84
CA THR A 80 -2.98 9.61 -0.59
C THR A 80 -2.19 10.52 0.34
N ALA A 81 -2.28 10.30 1.65
CA ALA A 81 -1.50 11.04 2.64
C ALA A 81 -1.14 10.15 3.85
N ILE A 82 -0.04 10.45 4.50
CA ILE A 82 0.25 9.91 5.83
C ILE A 82 -0.63 10.64 6.84
N LYS A 83 -1.37 9.90 7.64
CA LYS A 83 -2.11 10.44 8.78
C LYS A 83 -1.26 10.43 10.04
N SER A 84 -0.58 9.31 10.30
CA SER A 84 0.34 9.18 11.43
C SER A 84 1.34 8.05 11.22
N ILE A 85 2.49 8.17 11.88
CA ILE A 85 3.53 7.13 11.95
C ILE A 85 3.78 6.85 13.43
N PHE A 86 3.64 5.60 13.84
CA PHE A 86 4.06 5.10 15.13
C PHE A 86 5.34 4.27 14.96
N VAL A 87 6.33 4.46 15.82
CA VAL A 87 7.61 3.74 15.76
C VAL A 87 7.84 3.03 17.08
N TRP A 88 8.02 1.71 17.04
CA TRP A 88 8.43 0.93 18.19
C TRP A 88 9.91 1.19 18.52
N THR A 89 10.17 1.73 19.70
CA THR A 89 11.54 2.03 20.21
C THR A 89 12.07 0.97 21.18
N SER A 90 11.27 -0.04 21.46
CA SER A 90 11.59 -1.27 22.20
C SER A 90 10.98 -2.44 21.46
N VAL A 91 11.34 -3.66 21.86
CA VAL A 91 10.79 -4.87 21.26
C VAL A 91 9.27 -4.77 21.19
N ASP A 92 8.74 -4.88 19.97
CA ASP A 92 7.33 -4.76 19.67
C ASP A 92 6.59 -6.10 19.88
N PRO A 93 5.24 -6.10 19.91
CA PRO A 93 4.46 -7.32 20.11
C PRO A 93 4.42 -8.23 18.86
N TYR A 94 5.04 -7.82 17.77
CA TYR A 94 5.07 -8.56 16.49
C TYR A 94 6.35 -9.37 16.33
N HIS A 95 7.37 -9.09 17.14
CA HIS A 95 8.67 -9.75 17.05
C HIS A 95 8.56 -11.28 17.15
N GLY A 96 8.87 -11.98 16.08
CA GLY A 96 8.87 -13.44 16.02
C GLY A 96 7.48 -14.10 16.16
N VAL A 97 6.38 -13.40 15.85
CA VAL A 97 5.02 -13.94 16.04
C VAL A 97 4.67 -15.08 15.10
N GLY A 98 5.35 -15.21 13.96
CA GLY A 98 5.03 -16.26 13.01
C GLY A 98 6.03 -16.42 11.88
N ALA A 99 5.69 -17.31 10.93
CA ALA A 99 6.54 -17.68 9.80
C ALA A 99 5.97 -17.20 8.45
N ASN A 100 4.84 -16.50 8.46
CA ASN A 100 4.20 -15.97 7.25
C ASN A 100 3.61 -14.56 7.51
N SER A 101 3.39 -13.81 6.44
CA SER A 101 2.87 -12.44 6.51
C SER A 101 1.50 -12.33 7.20
N GLY A 102 0.66 -13.37 7.09
CA GLY A 102 -0.67 -13.40 7.72
C GLY A 102 -0.59 -13.42 9.25
N ASP A 103 0.43 -14.04 9.84
CA ASP A 103 0.61 -14.04 11.30
C ASP A 103 0.90 -12.62 11.82
N TYR A 104 1.73 -11.85 11.09
CA TYR A 104 2.04 -10.46 11.41
C TYR A 104 0.82 -9.55 11.22
N LEU A 105 0.05 -9.73 10.15
CA LEU A 105 -1.20 -8.98 9.92
C LEU A 105 -2.20 -9.21 11.05
N ASN A 106 -2.41 -10.47 11.46
CA ASN A 106 -3.32 -10.81 12.55
C ASN A 106 -2.85 -10.25 13.90
N ALA A 107 -1.55 -10.35 14.19
CA ALA A 107 -0.98 -9.78 15.41
C ALA A 107 -1.11 -8.25 15.41
N PHE A 108 -0.91 -7.58 14.27
CA PHE A 108 -1.11 -6.15 14.12
C PHE A 108 -2.56 -5.75 14.42
N ALA A 109 -3.54 -6.41 13.81
CA ALA A 109 -4.95 -6.12 14.04
C ALA A 109 -5.36 -6.34 15.51
N GLN A 110 -4.80 -7.37 16.17
CA GLN A 110 -5.08 -7.64 17.59
C GLN A 110 -4.44 -6.61 18.54
N ASN A 111 -3.22 -6.17 18.27
CA ASN A 111 -2.49 -5.24 19.13
C ASN A 111 -2.81 -3.77 18.85
N ARG A 112 -3.32 -3.45 17.65
CA ARG A 112 -3.71 -2.11 17.23
C ARG A 112 -5.16 -2.08 16.72
N PRO A 113 -6.16 -2.37 17.57
CA PRO A 113 -7.56 -2.44 17.15
C PRO A 113 -8.14 -1.09 16.71
N ILE A 114 -7.47 0.02 17.06
CA ILE A 114 -7.87 1.38 16.68
C ILE A 114 -6.60 2.14 16.27
N PHE A 115 -6.65 2.78 15.12
CA PHE A 115 -5.62 3.68 14.62
C PHE A 115 -6.24 4.89 13.90
N ASN A 116 -5.45 5.93 13.69
CA ASN A 116 -5.88 7.14 13.00
C ASN A 116 -5.46 7.06 11.52
N GLY A 117 -6.37 6.72 10.63
CA GLY A 117 -6.19 6.55 9.20
C GLY A 117 -7.29 5.69 8.58
N ASP A 118 -7.40 5.70 7.25
CA ASP A 118 -8.35 4.88 6.50
C ASP A 118 -7.83 3.45 6.31
N VAL A 119 -6.49 3.27 6.27
CA VAL A 119 -5.79 1.99 6.23
C VAL A 119 -4.63 2.02 7.22
N GLY A 120 -4.49 0.96 8.02
CA GLY A 120 -3.34 0.74 8.88
C GLY A 120 -2.37 -0.25 8.24
N MET A 121 -1.08 0.10 8.21
CA MET A 121 -0.04 -0.78 7.69
C MET A 121 1.06 -0.97 8.73
N LEU A 122 1.32 -2.23 9.11
CA LEU A 122 2.52 -2.62 9.81
C LEU A 122 3.65 -2.78 8.80
N VAL A 123 4.76 -2.08 9.03
CA VAL A 123 5.96 -2.12 8.19
C VAL A 123 7.12 -2.66 9.02
N GLY A 124 7.67 -3.79 8.62
CA GLY A 124 8.70 -4.48 9.39
C GLY A 124 9.73 -5.19 8.53
N ILE A 125 10.79 -5.65 9.18
CA ILE A 125 11.86 -6.47 8.57
C ILE A 125 12.17 -7.71 9.42
N ASP A 126 11.29 -8.08 10.33
CA ASP A 126 11.43 -9.25 11.20
C ASP A 126 10.29 -10.25 10.89
N PRO A 127 10.62 -11.46 10.40
CA PRO A 127 11.96 -12.07 10.30
C PRO A 127 12.73 -11.74 9.01
N GLY A 128 12.23 -10.91 8.10
CA GLY A 128 12.78 -10.62 6.81
C GLY A 128 12.56 -11.73 5.77
N GLY A 129 12.46 -11.36 4.49
CA GLY A 129 12.25 -12.28 3.37
C GLY A 129 10.84 -12.82 3.23
N LEU A 130 9.90 -12.32 4.01
CA LEU A 130 8.46 -12.51 3.78
C LEU A 130 7.98 -11.59 2.64
N GLY A 131 6.75 -11.72 2.25
CA GLY A 131 6.09 -10.77 1.33
C GLY A 131 5.32 -9.71 2.09
N GLY A 132 4.20 -9.32 1.51
CA GLY A 132 3.19 -8.54 2.19
C GLY A 132 1.88 -9.31 2.27
N VAL A 133 0.89 -8.72 2.88
CA VAL A 133 -0.50 -9.17 2.88
C VAL A 133 -1.45 -8.04 3.25
N ALA A 134 -2.56 -7.95 2.56
CA ALA A 134 -3.66 -7.05 2.88
C ALA A 134 -5.00 -7.71 2.57
N ALA A 135 -6.06 -7.27 3.24
CA ALA A 135 -7.41 -7.67 2.86
C ALA A 135 -7.85 -6.88 1.62
N LEU A 136 -8.43 -7.60 0.64
CA LEU A 136 -8.89 -6.99 -0.61
C LEU A 136 -10.12 -6.10 -0.37
N ASN A 137 -10.10 -4.88 -0.93
CA ASN A 137 -11.20 -3.91 -0.85
C ASN A 137 -11.62 -3.58 0.61
N SER A 138 -10.64 -3.39 1.48
CA SER A 138 -10.83 -3.28 2.92
C SER A 138 -10.91 -1.84 3.45
N ILE A 139 -10.62 -0.84 2.62
CA ILE A 139 -10.46 0.57 3.04
C ILE A 139 -11.64 1.14 3.86
N CYS A 140 -12.85 0.67 3.64
CA CYS A 140 -14.03 1.09 4.40
C CYS A 140 -14.62 -0.06 5.24
N GLY A 141 -13.88 -1.16 5.37
CA GLY A 141 -14.26 -2.33 6.14
C GLY A 141 -13.76 -2.29 7.58
N GLU A 142 -14.20 -3.25 8.36
CA GLU A 142 -13.75 -3.43 9.75
C GLU A 142 -12.32 -3.98 9.84
N PHE A 143 -11.79 -4.59 8.77
CA PHE A 143 -10.46 -5.17 8.70
C PHE A 143 -9.59 -4.44 7.66
N ASN A 144 -9.36 -3.15 7.89
CA ASN A 144 -8.57 -2.26 7.03
C ASN A 144 -7.08 -2.26 7.38
N TYR A 145 -6.51 -3.46 7.51
CA TYR A 145 -5.12 -3.70 7.90
C TYR A 145 -4.30 -4.26 6.75
N ALA A 146 -3.01 -3.92 6.73
CA ALA A 146 -2.00 -4.47 5.84
C ALA A 146 -0.69 -4.70 6.60
N TYR A 147 0.13 -5.60 6.09
CA TYR A 147 1.51 -5.83 6.52
C TYR A 147 2.44 -5.84 5.31
N SER A 148 3.61 -5.24 5.44
CA SER A 148 4.67 -5.27 4.43
C SER A 148 6.02 -5.59 5.08
N ASP A 149 6.64 -6.70 4.65
CA ASP A 149 8.04 -7.00 4.95
C ASP A 149 8.94 -6.25 3.97
N VAL A 150 9.76 -5.36 4.48
CA VAL A 150 10.53 -4.42 3.68
C VAL A 150 12.04 -4.61 3.81
N ASN A 151 12.80 -4.06 2.88
CA ASN A 151 14.23 -3.86 3.03
C ASN A 151 14.51 -2.46 3.56
N ILE A 152 15.59 -2.29 4.33
CA ILE A 152 16.02 -0.95 4.77
C ILE A 152 16.38 -0.04 3.59
N THR A 153 16.82 -0.63 2.48
CA THR A 153 17.17 0.11 1.27
C THR A 153 15.99 0.21 0.31
N TYR A 154 15.88 1.33 -0.37
CA TYR A 154 14.93 1.54 -1.46
C TYR A 154 15.54 2.45 -2.53
N SER A 155 14.90 2.52 -3.68
CA SER A 155 15.25 3.43 -4.78
C SER A 155 14.05 4.33 -5.08
N SER A 156 14.34 5.55 -5.55
CA SER A 156 13.29 6.46 -6.00
C SER A 156 12.66 5.96 -7.30
N VAL A 157 11.33 6.11 -7.40
CA VAL A 157 10.61 5.81 -8.65
C VAL A 157 11.15 6.65 -9.81
N PRO A 158 11.19 6.11 -11.03
CA PRO A 158 10.63 4.84 -11.48
C PRO A 158 11.52 3.61 -11.26
N THR A 159 12.69 3.75 -10.61
CA THR A 159 13.57 2.61 -10.35
C THR A 159 12.91 1.64 -9.39
N TYR A 160 12.84 0.37 -9.78
CA TYR A 160 12.28 -0.68 -8.94
C TYR A 160 13.05 -0.85 -7.63
N SER A 161 12.32 -0.94 -6.53
CA SER A 161 12.82 -1.44 -5.25
C SER A 161 11.72 -2.22 -4.55
N TRP A 162 12.09 -3.30 -3.86
CA TRP A 162 11.15 -4.16 -3.15
C TRP A 162 10.29 -3.37 -2.16
N THR A 163 10.92 -2.53 -1.32
CA THR A 163 10.26 -1.74 -0.29
C THR A 163 9.12 -0.87 -0.82
N VAL A 164 9.37 -0.13 -1.91
CA VAL A 164 8.32 0.70 -2.54
C VAL A 164 7.26 -0.19 -3.17
N ASN A 165 7.68 -1.26 -3.85
CA ASN A 165 6.75 -2.17 -4.52
C ASN A 165 5.80 -2.84 -3.54
N VAL A 166 6.30 -3.46 -2.46
CA VAL A 166 5.46 -4.22 -1.53
C VAL A 166 4.45 -3.31 -0.81
N ILE A 167 4.86 -2.13 -0.35
CA ILE A 167 3.95 -1.17 0.29
C ILE A 167 2.86 -0.71 -0.68
N THR A 168 3.22 -0.41 -1.94
CA THR A 168 2.24 0.00 -2.96
C THR A 168 1.30 -1.16 -3.31
N HIS A 169 1.82 -2.38 -3.42
CA HIS A 169 1.07 -3.60 -3.72
C HIS A 169 0.00 -3.88 -2.65
N GLU A 170 0.40 -3.93 -1.38
CA GLU A 170 -0.53 -4.23 -0.29
C GLU A 170 -1.57 -3.13 -0.11
N PHE A 171 -1.17 -1.87 -0.29
CA PHE A 171 -2.12 -0.77 -0.31
C PHE A 171 -3.08 -0.85 -1.51
N GLY A 172 -2.61 -1.30 -2.67
CA GLY A 172 -3.42 -1.61 -3.85
C GLY A 172 -4.53 -2.62 -3.52
N HIS A 173 -4.22 -3.69 -2.79
CA HIS A 173 -5.22 -4.66 -2.31
C HIS A 173 -6.26 -4.00 -1.42
N SER A 174 -5.85 -3.18 -0.45
CA SER A 174 -6.79 -2.47 0.42
C SER A 174 -7.75 -1.57 -0.37
N LEU A 175 -7.30 -1.00 -1.49
CA LEU A 175 -8.11 -0.21 -2.42
C LEU A 175 -8.97 -1.06 -3.38
N GLY A 176 -8.82 -2.37 -3.37
CA GLY A 176 -9.63 -3.30 -4.16
C GLY A 176 -8.99 -3.82 -5.45
N SER A 177 -7.69 -3.64 -5.64
CA SER A 177 -6.97 -4.20 -6.79
C SER A 177 -6.57 -5.65 -6.51
N PRO A 178 -7.08 -6.66 -7.25
CA PRO A 178 -6.60 -8.02 -7.17
C PRO A 178 -5.25 -8.17 -7.88
N HIS A 179 -4.59 -9.34 -7.70
CA HIS A 179 -3.40 -9.66 -8.48
C HIS A 179 -3.71 -9.71 -9.98
N THR A 180 -2.74 -9.37 -10.81
CA THR A 180 -2.90 -9.37 -12.27
C THR A 180 -3.14 -10.76 -12.88
N HIS A 181 -2.75 -11.83 -12.19
CA HIS A 181 -3.02 -13.22 -12.59
C HIS A 181 -4.37 -13.75 -12.08
N SER A 182 -5.14 -12.97 -11.33
CA SER A 182 -6.48 -13.35 -10.88
C SER A 182 -7.48 -13.31 -12.04
N CYS A 183 -8.48 -14.20 -11.98
CA CYS A 183 -9.55 -14.31 -12.98
C CYS A 183 -10.64 -13.24 -12.80
N SER A 184 -10.27 -11.98 -12.60
CA SER A 184 -11.21 -10.89 -12.29
C SER A 184 -11.09 -9.67 -13.20
N TRP A 185 -10.19 -9.72 -14.18
CA TRP A 185 -9.86 -8.58 -15.03
C TRP A 185 -10.61 -8.54 -16.37
N ASN A 186 -10.39 -7.49 -17.14
CA ASN A 186 -10.83 -7.28 -18.52
C ASN A 186 -12.35 -7.29 -18.71
N GLY A 187 -13.14 -7.22 -17.61
CA GLY A 187 -14.61 -7.25 -17.66
C GLY A 187 -15.21 -8.61 -18.08
N ASN A 188 -14.38 -9.62 -18.34
CA ASN A 188 -14.79 -10.96 -18.76
C ASN A 188 -14.20 -12.09 -17.90
N GLY A 189 -13.62 -11.75 -16.74
CA GLY A 189 -13.08 -12.73 -15.80
C GLY A 189 -11.80 -13.41 -16.29
N THR A 190 -10.94 -12.70 -17.02
CA THR A 190 -9.62 -13.19 -17.45
C THR A 190 -8.48 -12.56 -16.65
N ALA A 191 -7.30 -13.16 -16.72
CA ALA A 191 -6.06 -12.62 -16.13
C ALA A 191 -5.38 -11.61 -17.07
N ILE A 192 -4.57 -10.71 -16.51
CA ILE A 192 -3.72 -9.74 -17.26
C ILE A 192 -2.39 -10.37 -17.65
N ASP A 193 -1.74 -11.08 -16.71
CA ASP A 193 -0.49 -11.78 -16.95
C ASP A 193 -0.45 -13.18 -16.32
N GLY A 194 0.50 -13.98 -16.74
CA GLY A 194 0.70 -15.35 -16.29
C GLY A 194 1.79 -15.54 -15.24
N CYS A 195 2.31 -14.47 -14.65
CA CYS A 195 3.46 -14.56 -13.74
C CYS A 195 3.14 -15.31 -12.45
N GLY A 196 1.92 -15.14 -11.90
CA GLY A 196 1.53 -15.88 -10.70
C GLY A 196 1.56 -17.39 -10.89
N PRO A 197 0.83 -17.96 -11.86
CA PRO A 197 0.88 -19.39 -12.18
C PRO A 197 2.29 -19.91 -12.51
N GLU A 198 3.10 -19.14 -13.21
CA GLU A 198 4.50 -19.51 -13.49
C GLU A 198 5.34 -19.61 -12.22
N ALA A 199 5.07 -18.74 -11.23
CA ALA A 199 5.71 -18.77 -9.93
C ALA A 199 5.05 -19.74 -8.93
N GLY A 200 4.02 -20.50 -9.35
CA GLY A 200 3.31 -21.48 -8.52
C GLY A 200 2.09 -20.94 -7.77
N TYR A 201 1.64 -19.71 -8.06
CA TYR A 201 0.49 -19.07 -7.44
C TYR A 201 -0.68 -18.99 -8.43
N VAL A 202 -1.74 -19.73 -8.17
CA VAL A 202 -2.92 -19.82 -9.05
C VAL A 202 -4.13 -19.21 -8.35
N GLU A 203 -4.79 -18.26 -9.01
CA GLU A 203 -6.01 -17.61 -8.53
C GLU A 203 -7.13 -17.73 -9.56
N GLY A 204 -8.03 -18.70 -9.32
CA GLY A 204 -9.15 -19.01 -10.20
C GLY A 204 -8.82 -20.02 -11.30
N ASN A 205 -9.75 -20.21 -12.23
CA ASN A 205 -9.69 -21.26 -13.28
C ASN A 205 -9.77 -20.69 -14.71
N CYS A 206 -9.48 -19.39 -14.90
CA CYS A 206 -9.45 -18.82 -16.25
C CYS A 206 -8.19 -19.26 -17.00
N PRO A 207 -8.19 -19.17 -18.35
CA PRO A 207 -6.99 -19.38 -19.13
C PRO A 207 -5.85 -18.48 -18.66
N GLN A 208 -4.67 -19.06 -18.55
CA GLN A 208 -3.47 -18.32 -18.19
C GLN A 208 -3.15 -17.27 -19.26
N ALA A 209 -2.91 -16.04 -18.82
CA ALA A 209 -2.47 -14.97 -19.70
C ALA A 209 -0.96 -15.12 -20.04
N PRO A 210 -0.48 -14.47 -21.11
CA PRO A 210 0.93 -14.49 -21.45
C PRO A 210 1.82 -13.89 -20.35
N ILE A 211 3.03 -14.43 -20.21
CA ILE A 211 4.05 -13.83 -19.36
C ILE A 211 4.67 -12.63 -20.10
N PRO A 212 4.75 -11.44 -19.48
CA PRO A 212 5.42 -10.30 -20.06
C PRO A 212 6.90 -10.59 -20.33
N ASN A 213 7.47 -9.98 -21.35
CA ASN A 213 8.90 -10.08 -21.61
C ASN A 213 9.72 -9.14 -20.70
N SER A 214 11.05 -9.26 -20.73
CA SER A 214 11.98 -8.48 -19.90
C SER A 214 11.96 -6.95 -20.17
N VAL A 215 11.38 -6.52 -21.27
CA VAL A 215 11.21 -5.09 -21.61
C VAL A 215 9.87 -4.55 -21.09
N ALA A 216 8.78 -5.26 -21.35
CA ALA A 216 7.46 -4.90 -20.89
C ALA A 216 7.34 -4.98 -19.37
N LYS A 217 7.85 -6.07 -18.78
CA LYS A 217 7.77 -6.37 -17.34
C LYS A 217 6.33 -6.44 -16.81
N GLY A 218 6.16 -6.84 -15.57
CA GLY A 218 4.89 -6.82 -14.88
C GLY A 218 4.54 -5.46 -14.28
N THR A 219 3.31 -5.33 -13.81
CA THR A 219 2.81 -4.19 -13.04
C THR A 219 3.09 -4.36 -11.56
N ILE A 220 2.74 -3.37 -10.73
CA ILE A 220 2.89 -3.43 -9.27
C ILE A 220 2.11 -4.61 -8.68
N MET A 221 0.91 -4.90 -9.18
CA MET A 221 0.05 -5.99 -8.68
C MET A 221 0.41 -7.37 -9.27
N SER A 222 1.54 -7.47 -9.98
CA SER A 222 2.01 -8.70 -10.61
C SER A 222 3.01 -9.45 -9.76
N TYR A 223 3.06 -10.77 -9.93
CA TYR A 223 4.12 -11.64 -9.38
C TYR A 223 5.32 -11.82 -10.31
N CYS A 224 5.45 -10.96 -11.30
CA CYS A 224 6.55 -11.04 -12.26
C CYS A 224 7.94 -10.81 -11.64
N HIS A 225 8.05 -10.28 -10.44
CA HIS A 225 9.29 -10.22 -9.66
C HIS A 225 9.83 -11.62 -9.28
N LEU A 226 8.95 -12.63 -9.24
CA LEU A 226 9.31 -14.03 -8.96
C LEU A 226 9.69 -14.81 -10.23
N VAL A 227 9.44 -14.25 -11.42
CA VAL A 227 9.72 -14.92 -12.70
C VAL A 227 11.05 -14.43 -13.24
N SER A 228 11.97 -15.39 -13.42
CA SER A 228 13.35 -15.10 -13.89
C SER A 228 13.32 -14.35 -15.23
N GLY A 229 14.07 -13.24 -15.29
CA GLY A 229 14.22 -12.45 -16.50
C GLY A 229 13.04 -11.53 -16.85
N VAL A 230 11.98 -11.47 -16.04
CA VAL A 230 10.83 -10.57 -16.25
C VAL A 230 10.92 -9.34 -15.36
N GLY A 231 10.65 -9.47 -14.07
CA GLY A 231 10.64 -8.36 -13.12
C GLY A 231 9.42 -7.46 -13.22
N ILE A 232 9.42 -6.38 -12.43
CA ILE A 232 8.37 -5.37 -12.37
C ILE A 232 8.88 -4.03 -12.88
N ASN A 233 8.01 -3.29 -13.56
CA ASN A 233 8.21 -1.89 -13.89
C ASN A 233 7.16 -1.05 -13.15
N LEU A 234 7.60 -0.23 -12.20
CA LEU A 234 6.72 0.61 -11.39
C LEU A 234 5.96 1.67 -12.21
N ALA A 235 6.39 1.95 -13.45
CA ALA A 235 5.67 2.85 -14.35
C ALA A 235 4.48 2.19 -15.07
N ASN A 236 4.27 0.90 -14.91
CA ASN A 236 3.16 0.18 -15.53
C ASN A 236 1.86 0.20 -14.67
N GLY A 237 1.88 0.84 -13.50
CA GLY A 237 0.74 0.88 -12.59
C GLY A 237 0.65 -0.30 -11.65
#